data_a76f36c2f8c2046857e81d23898def6b
#
_entry.id   a76f36c2f8c2046857e81d23898def6b
#
_cell.length_a   1.000
_cell.length_b   1.000
_cell.length_c   1.000
_cell.angle_alpha   90.00
_cell.angle_beta   90.00
_cell.angle_gamma   90.00
#
_symmetry.space_group_name_H-M   'P 1'
#
loop_
_entity.id
_entity.type
_entity.pdbx_description
1 polymer ?
#
loop_
_entity_poly.entity_id
_entity_poly.type
_entity_poly.pdbx_seq_one_letter_code
_entity_poly.pdbx_strand_id
1 'polypeptide(L)'
;MLLTERQRKIIDAFLETPDKTKSVADFAGFGLDRTTVFRDIKKLVQAGLLQTEGKAYRVNTDSDAYLRWDLSRAPHHRQSVRYNPNLLGEYRPNSTFLLSDNQLLALEEAGKVKGIAQAREKGKLYERVLASLLIDLTHASSNLENVNISWLDTKTLIEFGERPDGLTEQQMRIVLNHKEAISFLTKHGPSLSVAKRDLLDIHSLLIKGLLGDPSAVGALRSVVVKFDDSKYLPPDNPHQLKEIFDEFCEKAATIANPYEQAFFAMIFISYLQPFQDGNKRTSRIAMNIPLVKHALAPFSFSDIRGRDYTFGLLAFYERGKHSFLADAFTAAYQKSAARYDDLVSHINDGGLLGTIST
;
A
#
# COMPACT_ATOMS: atom_id res chain seq x y z
N MET A 1 -14.38 3.67 15.50
CA MET A 1 -15.52 3.80 16.46
C MET A 1 -15.05 3.31 17.82
N LEU A 2 -15.26 4.08 18.89
CA LEU A 2 -14.93 3.65 20.25
C LEU A 2 -16.15 2.91 20.83
N LEU A 3 -15.99 1.61 21.07
CA LEU A 3 -16.98 0.80 21.78
C LEU A 3 -16.85 1.01 23.29
N THR A 4 -17.97 1.06 24.01
CA THR A 4 -17.96 0.96 25.47
C THR A 4 -17.46 -0.42 25.91
N GLU A 5 -16.95 -0.56 27.15
CA GLU A 5 -16.49 -1.83 27.69
C GLU A 5 -17.58 -2.91 27.58
N ARG A 6 -18.82 -2.53 27.87
CA ARG A 6 -19.99 -3.42 27.77
C ARG A 6 -20.23 -3.89 26.33
N GLN A 7 -20.18 -2.98 25.36
CA GLN A 7 -20.32 -3.32 23.94
C GLN A 7 -19.19 -4.23 23.46
N ARG A 8 -17.96 -4.03 23.97
CA ARG A 8 -16.84 -4.94 23.69
C ARG A 8 -17.11 -6.34 24.20
N LYS A 9 -17.54 -6.50 25.46
CA LYS A 9 -17.92 -7.80 26.01
C LYS A 9 -19.00 -8.51 25.21
N ILE A 10 -20.00 -7.74 24.72
CA ILE A 10 -21.06 -8.30 23.87
C ILE A 10 -20.49 -8.79 22.54
N ILE A 11 -19.70 -7.99 21.83
CA ILE A 11 -19.14 -8.41 20.53
C ILE A 11 -18.11 -9.53 20.67
N ASP A 12 -17.30 -9.53 21.73
CA ASP A 12 -16.35 -10.61 22.03
C ASP A 12 -17.06 -11.94 22.21
N ALA A 13 -18.21 -11.96 22.91
CA ALA A 13 -19.04 -13.17 23.04
C ALA A 13 -19.57 -13.68 21.67
N PHE A 14 -19.87 -12.80 20.74
CA PHE A 14 -20.19 -13.21 19.36
C PHE A 14 -18.95 -13.78 18.63
N LEU A 15 -17.76 -13.24 18.88
CA LEU A 15 -16.52 -13.66 18.22
C LEU A 15 -16.02 -15.04 18.72
N GLU A 16 -16.39 -15.47 19.92
CA GLU A 16 -16.11 -16.84 20.40
C GLU A 16 -16.78 -17.91 19.52
N THR A 17 -17.90 -17.57 18.89
CA THR A 17 -18.65 -18.44 17.98
C THR A 17 -19.17 -17.64 16.79
N PRO A 18 -18.31 -17.16 15.89
CA PRO A 18 -18.67 -16.17 14.87
C PRO A 18 -19.71 -16.67 13.87
N ASP A 19 -19.78 -17.98 13.64
CA ASP A 19 -20.74 -18.59 12.72
C ASP A 19 -22.11 -18.89 13.38
N LYS A 20 -22.25 -18.61 14.68
CA LYS A 20 -23.50 -18.83 15.42
C LYS A 20 -24.23 -17.53 15.66
N THR A 21 -25.56 -17.61 15.54
CA THR A 21 -26.44 -16.53 15.99
C THR A 21 -26.61 -16.55 17.49
N LYS A 22 -26.71 -15.38 18.11
CA LYS A 22 -27.05 -15.22 19.52
C LYS A 22 -28.28 -14.29 19.64
N SER A 23 -29.17 -14.66 20.57
CA SER A 23 -30.29 -13.81 20.97
C SER A 23 -29.93 -12.98 22.20
N VAL A 24 -30.77 -12.03 22.56
CA VAL A 24 -30.58 -11.24 23.80
C VAL A 24 -30.57 -12.13 25.04
N ALA A 25 -31.29 -13.28 25.00
CA ALA A 25 -31.38 -14.22 26.13
C ALA A 25 -30.02 -14.92 26.44
N ASP A 26 -29.18 -15.08 25.40
CA ASP A 26 -27.87 -15.74 25.56
C ASP A 26 -26.87 -14.90 26.37
N PHE A 27 -27.22 -13.68 26.70
CA PHE A 27 -26.41 -12.76 27.52
C PHE A 27 -26.91 -12.68 29.00
N ALA A 28 -27.80 -13.54 29.42
CA ALA A 28 -28.34 -13.50 30.77
C ALA A 28 -27.26 -13.67 31.89
N GLY A 29 -26.14 -14.34 31.57
CA GLY A 29 -25.01 -14.54 32.46
C GLY A 29 -24.02 -13.39 32.57
N PHE A 30 -24.22 -12.28 31.81
CA PHE A 30 -23.26 -11.16 31.70
C PHE A 30 -23.42 -10.10 32.81
N GLY A 31 -24.33 -10.33 33.79
CA GLY A 31 -24.60 -9.36 34.87
C GLY A 31 -25.28 -8.06 34.38
N LEU A 32 -25.92 -8.10 33.19
CA LEU A 32 -26.61 -6.99 32.58
C LEU A 32 -28.10 -7.28 32.46
N ASP A 33 -28.93 -6.26 32.65
CA ASP A 33 -30.36 -6.41 32.38
C ASP A 33 -30.63 -6.56 30.88
N ARG A 34 -31.70 -7.28 30.56
CA ARG A 34 -32.10 -7.64 29.20
C ARG A 34 -32.32 -6.41 28.31
N THR A 35 -32.85 -5.34 28.88
CA THR A 35 -33.15 -4.09 28.12
C THR A 35 -31.85 -3.38 27.73
N THR A 36 -30.88 -3.39 28.63
CA THR A 36 -29.53 -2.81 28.36
C THR A 36 -28.79 -3.58 27.28
N VAL A 37 -28.78 -4.92 27.37
CA VAL A 37 -28.19 -5.79 26.32
C VAL A 37 -28.85 -5.53 24.98
N PHE A 38 -30.18 -5.53 24.93
CA PHE A 38 -30.92 -5.27 23.69
C PHE A 38 -30.60 -3.91 23.07
N ARG A 39 -30.48 -2.86 23.90
CA ARG A 39 -30.13 -1.51 23.43
C ARG A 39 -28.72 -1.47 22.87
N ASP A 40 -27.75 -2.14 23.50
CA ASP A 40 -26.39 -2.19 23.02
C ASP A 40 -26.26 -3.03 21.75
N ILE A 41 -26.91 -4.17 21.65
CA ILE A 41 -26.99 -4.95 20.41
C ILE A 41 -27.59 -4.10 19.27
N LYS A 42 -28.68 -3.37 19.51
CA LYS A 42 -29.24 -2.48 18.50
C LYS A 42 -28.24 -1.42 18.02
N LYS A 43 -27.47 -0.83 18.94
CA LYS A 43 -26.42 0.13 18.59
C LYS A 43 -25.31 -0.53 17.74
N LEU A 44 -24.93 -1.77 18.06
CA LEU A 44 -23.93 -2.53 17.29
C LEU A 44 -24.46 -2.89 15.89
N VAL A 45 -25.76 -3.19 15.75
CA VAL A 45 -26.43 -3.38 14.45
C VAL A 45 -26.45 -2.07 13.65
N GLN A 46 -26.87 -0.97 14.26
CA GLN A 46 -26.86 0.36 13.60
C GLN A 46 -25.46 0.78 13.18
N ALA A 47 -24.44 0.38 13.94
CA ALA A 47 -23.04 0.63 13.62
C ALA A 47 -22.48 -0.35 12.57
N GLY A 48 -23.24 -1.32 12.08
CA GLY A 48 -22.83 -2.29 11.08
C GLY A 48 -21.92 -3.41 11.61
N LEU A 49 -21.72 -3.53 12.93
CA LEU A 49 -20.86 -4.57 13.52
C LEU A 49 -21.58 -5.91 13.68
N LEU A 50 -22.87 -5.85 13.92
CA LEU A 50 -23.78 -6.99 13.96
C LEU A 50 -24.82 -6.86 12.88
N GLN A 51 -25.40 -7.96 12.47
CA GLN A 51 -26.58 -8.00 11.59
C GLN A 51 -27.68 -8.87 12.23
N THR A 52 -28.91 -8.56 11.88
CA THR A 52 -30.10 -9.27 12.37
C THR A 52 -30.31 -10.52 11.52
N GLU A 53 -30.60 -11.64 12.14
CA GLU A 53 -30.98 -12.89 11.50
C GLU A 53 -32.21 -13.49 12.21
N GLY A 54 -33.38 -13.20 11.66
CA GLY A 54 -34.65 -13.52 12.30
C GLY A 54 -34.81 -12.80 13.66
N LYS A 55 -34.92 -13.56 14.76
CA LYS A 55 -34.97 -13.05 16.13
C LYS A 55 -33.62 -13.01 16.85
N ALA A 56 -32.56 -13.38 16.16
CA ALA A 56 -31.20 -13.43 16.67
C ALA A 56 -30.28 -12.45 15.91
N TYR A 57 -29.02 -12.42 16.30
CA TYR A 57 -28.01 -11.54 15.73
C TYR A 57 -26.74 -12.35 15.47
N ARG A 58 -25.95 -11.93 14.49
CA ARG A 58 -24.59 -12.44 14.25
C ARG A 58 -23.62 -11.32 13.92
N VAL A 59 -22.33 -11.61 13.95
CA VAL A 59 -21.30 -10.67 13.51
C VAL A 59 -21.50 -10.37 12.02
N ASN A 60 -21.42 -9.12 11.66
CA ASN A 60 -21.49 -8.68 10.26
C ASN A 60 -20.08 -8.59 9.66
N THR A 61 -19.44 -9.76 9.46
CA THR A 61 -18.04 -9.87 9.00
C THR A 61 -17.78 -9.22 7.66
N ASP A 62 -18.82 -9.04 6.84
CA ASP A 62 -18.71 -8.50 5.48
C ASP A 62 -18.82 -6.98 5.44
N SER A 63 -19.22 -6.36 6.56
CA SER A 63 -19.36 -4.91 6.60
C SER A 63 -18.02 -4.20 6.73
N ASP A 64 -17.88 -3.07 6.07
CA ASP A 64 -16.73 -2.18 6.20
C ASP A 64 -16.57 -1.66 7.64
N ALA A 65 -17.67 -1.46 8.35
CA ALA A 65 -17.65 -1.02 9.74
C ALA A 65 -17.01 -2.08 10.65
N TYR A 66 -17.40 -3.36 10.49
CA TYR A 66 -16.78 -4.46 11.23
C TYR A 66 -15.30 -4.58 10.88
N LEU A 67 -14.96 -4.55 9.61
CA LEU A 67 -13.58 -4.65 9.16
C LEU A 67 -12.70 -3.54 9.74
N ARG A 68 -13.18 -2.27 9.70
CA ARG A 68 -12.49 -1.13 10.32
C ARG A 68 -12.31 -1.29 11.82
N TRP A 69 -13.30 -1.81 12.49
CA TRP A 69 -13.23 -2.05 13.93
C TRP A 69 -12.27 -3.21 14.23
N ASP A 70 -12.39 -4.36 13.56
CA ASP A 70 -11.57 -5.55 13.82
C ASP A 70 -10.09 -5.29 13.55
N LEU A 71 -9.76 -4.68 12.42
CA LEU A 71 -8.37 -4.32 12.08
C LEU A 71 -7.78 -3.20 12.97
N SER A 72 -8.62 -2.43 13.69
CA SER A 72 -8.14 -1.47 14.69
C SER A 72 -7.76 -2.12 16.03
N ARG A 73 -8.10 -3.39 16.23
CA ARG A 73 -7.73 -4.16 17.43
C ARG A 73 -6.25 -4.53 17.38
N ALA A 74 -5.64 -4.71 18.56
CA ALA A 74 -4.28 -5.22 18.60
C ALA A 74 -4.17 -6.59 17.88
N PRO A 75 -3.08 -6.88 17.17
CA PRO A 75 -2.95 -8.10 16.36
C PRO A 75 -3.28 -9.39 17.13
N HIS A 76 -2.86 -9.49 18.41
CA HIS A 76 -3.11 -10.69 19.23
C HIS A 76 -4.59 -10.97 19.51
N HIS A 77 -5.48 -10.00 19.30
CA HIS A 77 -6.94 -10.18 19.38
C HIS A 77 -7.59 -10.56 18.04
N ARG A 78 -6.81 -10.66 16.96
CA ARG A 78 -7.29 -11.01 15.63
C ARG A 78 -6.92 -12.45 15.29
N GLN A 79 -7.70 -13.08 14.41
CA GLN A 79 -7.42 -14.44 13.95
C GLN A 79 -6.22 -14.44 12.98
N SER A 80 -5.38 -15.48 13.07
CA SER A 80 -4.31 -15.70 12.10
C SER A 80 -4.89 -16.11 10.75
N VAL A 81 -4.40 -15.49 9.69
CA VAL A 81 -4.83 -15.74 8.31
C VAL A 81 -3.61 -16.14 7.50
N ARG A 82 -3.70 -17.27 6.78
CA ARG A 82 -2.66 -17.73 5.87
C ARG A 82 -2.83 -17.15 4.48
N TYR A 83 -1.77 -17.19 3.72
CA TYR A 83 -1.80 -16.88 2.29
C TYR A 83 -2.94 -17.60 1.59
N ASN A 84 -3.75 -16.84 0.85
CA ASN A 84 -4.82 -17.37 0.02
C ASN A 84 -4.38 -17.39 -1.45
N PRO A 85 -4.10 -18.56 -2.04
CA PRO A 85 -3.64 -18.66 -3.41
C PRO A 85 -4.68 -18.18 -4.43
N ASN A 86 -5.96 -18.19 -4.08
CA ASN A 86 -7.02 -17.78 -5.01
C ASN A 86 -6.95 -16.29 -5.35
N LEU A 87 -6.46 -15.44 -4.43
CA LEU A 87 -6.36 -14.00 -4.69
C LEU A 87 -5.48 -13.68 -5.91
N LEU A 88 -4.38 -14.40 -6.07
CA LEU A 88 -3.54 -14.29 -7.26
C LEU A 88 -4.02 -15.25 -8.37
N GLY A 89 -4.30 -16.50 -8.03
CA GLY A 89 -4.63 -17.56 -8.98
C GLY A 89 -5.87 -17.28 -9.82
N GLU A 90 -6.91 -16.66 -9.25
CA GLU A 90 -8.16 -16.31 -9.94
C GLU A 90 -8.07 -15.00 -10.72
N TYR A 91 -7.08 -14.15 -10.43
CA TYR A 91 -6.89 -12.92 -11.19
C TYR A 91 -6.53 -13.25 -12.66
N ARG A 92 -7.29 -12.70 -13.59
CA ARG A 92 -7.11 -12.83 -15.04
C ARG A 92 -6.77 -11.47 -15.62
N PRO A 93 -5.52 -11.22 -16.04
CA PRO A 93 -5.12 -9.94 -16.64
C PRO A 93 -6.08 -9.51 -17.75
N ASN A 94 -6.45 -8.24 -17.76
CA ASN A 94 -7.35 -7.63 -18.75
C ASN A 94 -8.79 -8.17 -18.78
N SER A 95 -9.17 -9.02 -17.82
CA SER A 95 -10.53 -9.56 -17.68
C SER A 95 -11.08 -9.38 -16.27
N THR A 96 -10.26 -9.56 -15.25
CA THR A 96 -10.55 -9.17 -13.86
C THR A 96 -9.75 -7.93 -13.52
N PHE A 97 -10.35 -7.03 -12.76
CA PHE A 97 -9.73 -5.78 -12.32
C PHE A 97 -9.86 -5.64 -10.82
N LEU A 98 -8.80 -5.14 -10.19
CA LEU A 98 -8.80 -4.73 -8.77
C LEU A 98 -9.34 -3.31 -8.61
N LEU A 99 -9.20 -2.50 -9.66
CA LEU A 99 -9.78 -1.16 -9.73
C LEU A 99 -11.13 -1.23 -10.45
N SER A 100 -12.15 -0.57 -9.92
CA SER A 100 -13.45 -0.45 -10.59
C SER A 100 -13.35 0.43 -11.83
N ASP A 101 -14.32 0.31 -12.76
CA ASP A 101 -14.38 1.14 -13.97
C ASP A 101 -14.36 2.64 -13.63
N ASN A 102 -15.09 3.07 -12.59
CA ASN A 102 -15.08 4.46 -12.15
C ASN A 102 -13.70 4.91 -11.65
N GLN A 103 -12.97 4.05 -10.95
CA GLN A 103 -11.61 4.34 -10.49
C GLN A 103 -10.64 4.42 -11.68
N LEU A 104 -10.72 3.49 -12.62
CA LEU A 104 -9.90 3.52 -13.83
C LEU A 104 -10.14 4.77 -14.65
N LEU A 105 -11.40 5.17 -14.88
CA LEU A 105 -11.74 6.41 -15.57
C LEU A 105 -11.20 7.63 -14.84
N ALA A 106 -11.35 7.71 -13.51
CA ALA A 106 -10.83 8.81 -12.71
C ALA A 106 -9.30 8.90 -12.73
N LEU A 107 -8.60 7.76 -12.76
CA LEU A 107 -7.15 7.69 -12.86
C LEU A 107 -6.67 8.09 -14.26
N GLU A 108 -7.35 7.63 -15.31
CA GLU A 108 -7.05 8.00 -16.69
C GLU A 108 -7.24 9.51 -16.93
N GLU A 109 -8.32 10.08 -16.41
CA GLU A 109 -8.58 11.52 -16.51
C GLU A 109 -7.49 12.32 -15.78
N ALA A 110 -7.16 11.93 -14.55
CA ALA A 110 -6.11 12.57 -13.77
C ALA A 110 -4.72 12.42 -14.40
N GLY A 111 -4.39 11.25 -14.94
CA GLY A 111 -3.07 10.96 -15.50
C GLY A 111 -2.82 11.52 -16.88
N LYS A 112 -3.86 11.91 -17.63
CA LYS A 112 -3.80 12.65 -18.92
C LYS A 112 -3.42 14.12 -18.72
N VAL A 113 -2.55 14.39 -17.78
CA VAL A 113 -2.05 15.73 -17.51
C VAL A 113 -1.48 16.30 -18.80
N LYS A 114 -2.14 17.34 -19.34
CA LYS A 114 -1.77 17.96 -20.62
C LYS A 114 -0.30 18.39 -20.68
N GLY A 115 0.23 18.81 -19.53
CA GLY A 115 1.62 19.21 -19.39
C GLY A 115 2.60 18.04 -19.44
N ILE A 116 2.33 16.88 -18.87
CA ILE A 116 3.28 15.75 -18.82
C ILE A 116 3.44 15.10 -20.20
N ALA A 117 2.35 14.91 -20.95
CA ALA A 117 2.44 14.41 -22.31
C ALA A 117 3.27 15.36 -23.20
N GLN A 118 3.04 16.69 -23.10
CA GLN A 118 3.84 17.72 -23.77
C GLN A 118 5.27 17.81 -23.22
N ALA A 119 5.46 17.55 -21.91
CA ALA A 119 6.75 17.52 -21.27
C ALA A 119 7.64 16.39 -21.77
N ARG A 120 7.05 15.24 -22.11
CA ARG A 120 7.77 14.12 -22.73
C ARG A 120 8.32 14.47 -24.10
N GLU A 121 7.55 15.17 -24.93
CA GLU A 121 8.01 15.65 -26.25
C GLU A 121 9.15 16.67 -26.13
N LYS A 122 9.17 17.46 -25.05
CA LYS A 122 10.21 18.46 -24.76
C LYS A 122 11.35 17.93 -23.84
N GLY A 123 11.41 16.64 -23.52
CA GLY A 123 12.46 15.96 -22.75
C GLY A 123 12.77 16.59 -21.38
N LYS A 124 13.33 17.80 -21.37
CA LYS A 124 13.75 18.54 -20.17
C LYS A 124 12.63 18.79 -19.13
N LEU A 125 11.38 18.89 -19.56
CA LEU A 125 10.27 19.16 -18.65
C LEU A 125 9.86 17.90 -17.89
N TYR A 126 9.86 16.76 -18.56
CA TYR A 126 9.60 15.47 -17.90
C TYR A 126 10.72 15.10 -16.92
N GLU A 127 11.98 15.42 -17.24
CA GLU A 127 13.10 15.25 -16.31
C GLU A 127 12.89 16.01 -15.00
N ARG A 128 12.29 17.21 -15.04
CA ARG A 128 11.96 17.98 -13.81
C ARG A 128 10.85 17.32 -13.00
N VAL A 129 9.84 16.74 -13.64
CA VAL A 129 8.81 15.94 -12.96
C VAL A 129 9.45 14.74 -12.25
N LEU A 130 10.37 14.06 -12.94
CA LEU A 130 11.08 12.92 -12.35
C LEU A 130 12.04 13.34 -11.21
N ALA A 131 12.67 14.51 -11.32
CA ALA A 131 13.48 15.08 -10.24
C ALA A 131 12.62 15.45 -9.01
N SER A 132 11.42 15.99 -9.20
CA SER A 132 10.48 16.22 -8.09
C SER A 132 9.99 14.90 -7.47
N LEU A 133 9.69 13.90 -8.31
CA LEU A 133 9.36 12.56 -7.82
C LEU A 133 10.47 11.99 -6.93
N LEU A 134 11.74 12.17 -7.32
CA LEU A 134 12.87 11.65 -6.55
C LEU A 134 12.84 12.16 -5.10
N ILE A 135 12.57 13.44 -4.91
CA ILE A 135 12.48 14.04 -3.56
C ILE A 135 11.20 13.58 -2.85
N ASP A 136 10.06 13.74 -3.48
CA ASP A 136 8.75 13.48 -2.89
C ASP A 136 8.58 12.02 -2.47
N LEU A 137 8.93 11.09 -3.36
CA LEU A 137 8.82 9.66 -3.08
C LEU A 137 9.87 9.19 -2.06
N THR A 138 11.10 9.73 -2.11
CA THR A 138 12.12 9.43 -1.08
C THR A 138 11.62 9.85 0.29
N HIS A 139 11.12 11.08 0.43
CA HIS A 139 10.56 11.62 1.66
C HIS A 139 9.38 10.77 2.16
N ALA A 140 8.34 10.59 1.33
CA ALA A 140 7.13 9.91 1.73
C ALA A 140 7.37 8.43 2.05
N SER A 141 8.15 7.73 1.22
CA SER A 141 8.46 6.31 1.42
C SER A 141 9.34 6.08 2.66
N SER A 142 10.28 6.98 2.96
CA SER A 142 11.10 6.91 4.18
C SER A 142 10.26 7.13 5.44
N ASN A 143 9.35 8.11 5.42
CA ASN A 143 8.44 8.35 6.55
C ASN A 143 7.47 7.19 6.81
N LEU A 144 7.05 6.47 5.78
CA LEU A 144 6.27 5.22 5.92
C LEU A 144 7.07 4.07 6.55
N GLU A 145 8.41 4.17 6.60
CA GLU A 145 9.31 3.26 7.32
C GLU A 145 9.72 3.84 8.70
N ASN A 146 8.97 4.79 9.23
CA ASN A 146 9.23 5.47 10.50
C ASN A 146 10.58 6.25 10.54
N VAL A 147 11.10 6.64 9.39
CA VAL A 147 12.23 7.58 9.30
C VAL A 147 11.67 8.99 9.35
N ASN A 148 11.76 9.64 10.50
CA ASN A 148 11.19 10.98 10.73
C ASN A 148 12.12 12.04 10.11
N ILE A 149 12.00 12.26 8.80
CA ILE A 149 12.78 13.24 8.04
C ILE A 149 11.82 14.28 7.44
N SER A 150 12.20 15.57 7.46
CA SER A 150 11.41 16.61 6.79
C SER A 150 11.60 16.57 5.27
N TRP A 151 10.66 17.17 4.53
CA TRP A 151 10.81 17.29 3.06
C TRP A 151 12.04 18.13 2.69
N LEU A 152 12.29 19.24 3.44
CA LEU A 152 13.43 20.10 3.21
C LEU A 152 14.76 19.37 3.46
N ASP A 153 14.86 18.62 4.56
CA ASP A 153 16.06 17.83 4.87
C ASP A 153 16.28 16.73 3.82
N THR A 154 15.19 16.11 3.34
CA THR A 154 15.27 15.13 2.25
C THR A 154 15.82 15.77 0.99
N LYS A 155 15.31 16.95 0.61
CA LYS A 155 15.78 17.72 -0.55
C LYS A 155 17.25 18.08 -0.39
N THR A 156 17.64 18.66 0.73
CA THR A 156 19.02 19.10 1.01
C THR A 156 19.99 17.91 0.97
N LEU A 157 19.59 16.77 1.54
CA LEU A 157 20.38 15.54 1.47
C LEU A 157 20.54 15.03 0.03
N ILE A 158 19.48 15.05 -0.77
CA ILE A 158 19.51 14.56 -2.15
C ILE A 158 20.34 15.48 -3.06
N GLU A 159 20.13 16.79 -2.96
CA GLU A 159 20.74 17.78 -3.86
C GLU A 159 22.18 18.14 -3.44
N PHE A 160 22.44 18.31 -2.15
CA PHE A 160 23.72 18.82 -1.65
C PHE A 160 24.52 17.78 -0.85
N GLY A 161 23.95 16.62 -0.54
CA GLY A 161 24.62 15.60 0.27
C GLY A 161 24.76 15.96 1.75
N GLU A 162 24.08 17.02 2.20
CA GLU A 162 24.10 17.45 3.60
C GLU A 162 23.31 16.48 4.47
N ARG A 163 23.96 16.03 5.55
CA ARG A 163 23.38 15.05 6.46
C ARG A 163 22.46 15.76 7.48
N PRO A 164 21.16 15.42 7.54
CA PRO A 164 20.26 15.94 8.56
C PRO A 164 20.66 15.48 9.96
N ASP A 165 20.47 16.35 10.95
CA ASP A 165 20.66 16.01 12.35
C ASP A 165 19.59 15.02 12.84
N GLY A 166 19.95 14.20 13.82
CA GLY A 166 19.02 13.31 14.54
C GLY A 166 18.69 12.00 13.85
N LEU A 167 19.18 11.74 12.62
CA LEU A 167 19.03 10.44 11.98
C LEU A 167 20.12 9.47 12.39
N THR A 168 19.72 8.21 12.69
CA THR A 168 20.67 7.10 12.87
C THR A 168 21.32 6.71 11.53
N GLU A 169 22.45 6.00 11.59
CA GLU A 169 23.10 5.47 10.38
C GLU A 169 22.17 4.57 9.54
N GLN A 170 21.34 3.77 10.20
CA GLN A 170 20.36 2.91 9.54
C GLN A 170 19.26 3.73 8.84
N GLN A 171 18.72 4.75 9.51
CA GLN A 171 17.72 5.64 8.93
C GLN A 171 18.28 6.41 7.74
N MET A 172 19.48 6.94 7.86
CA MET A 172 20.18 7.61 6.76
C MET A 172 20.34 6.66 5.56
N ARG A 173 20.75 5.42 5.81
CA ARG A 173 20.89 4.41 4.76
C ARG A 173 19.57 4.10 4.07
N ILE A 174 18.46 4.04 4.82
CA ILE A 174 17.13 3.87 4.23
C ILE A 174 16.84 5.01 3.24
N VAL A 175 17.07 6.28 3.62
CA VAL A 175 16.81 7.43 2.75
C VAL A 175 17.68 7.39 1.49
N LEU A 176 18.99 7.13 1.64
CA LEU A 176 19.92 7.05 0.51
C LEU A 176 19.60 5.88 -0.42
N ASN A 177 19.21 4.74 0.11
CA ASN A 177 18.79 3.59 -0.68
C ASN A 177 17.50 3.88 -1.46
N HIS A 178 16.54 4.61 -0.87
CA HIS A 178 15.37 5.10 -1.61
C HIS A 178 15.78 6.00 -2.77
N LYS A 179 16.65 6.99 -2.51
CA LYS A 179 17.19 7.86 -3.55
C LYS A 179 17.78 7.05 -4.72
N GLU A 180 18.63 6.07 -4.43
CA GLU A 180 19.28 5.23 -5.46
C GLU A 180 18.25 4.42 -6.27
N ALA A 181 17.29 3.79 -5.60
CA ALA A 181 16.25 3.00 -6.26
C ALA A 181 15.31 3.87 -7.12
N ILE A 182 14.94 5.07 -6.65
CA ILE A 182 14.11 6.00 -7.42
C ILE A 182 14.91 6.61 -8.58
N SER A 183 16.19 6.91 -8.37
CA SER A 183 17.09 7.35 -9.46
C SER A 183 17.21 6.27 -10.55
N PHE A 184 17.30 5.00 -10.16
CA PHE A 184 17.27 3.88 -11.10
C PHE A 184 15.95 3.84 -11.89
N LEU A 185 14.80 3.95 -11.19
CA LEU A 185 13.48 4.03 -11.82
C LEU A 185 13.39 5.20 -12.82
N THR A 186 13.82 6.40 -12.43
CA THR A 186 13.68 7.59 -13.29
C THR A 186 14.59 7.54 -14.51
N LYS A 187 15.80 6.98 -14.39
CA LYS A 187 16.74 6.84 -15.49
C LYS A 187 16.40 5.73 -16.47
N HIS A 188 15.88 4.62 -15.96
CA HIS A 188 15.64 3.40 -16.73
C HIS A 188 14.17 3.09 -16.97
N GLY A 189 13.24 3.92 -16.43
CA GLY A 189 11.79 3.67 -16.43
C GLY A 189 11.21 3.21 -17.75
N PRO A 190 11.54 3.83 -18.94
CA PRO A 190 11.04 3.37 -20.22
C PRO A 190 11.38 1.93 -20.60
N SER A 191 12.51 1.40 -20.09
CA SER A 191 12.99 0.03 -20.35
C SER A 191 12.62 -0.97 -19.24
N LEU A 192 12.17 -0.48 -18.08
CA LEU A 192 11.78 -1.35 -16.95
C LEU A 192 10.43 -2.01 -17.19
N SER A 193 10.22 -3.10 -16.48
CA SER A 193 8.95 -3.84 -16.43
C SER A 193 8.71 -4.38 -15.02
N VAL A 194 7.44 -4.68 -14.71
CA VAL A 194 7.10 -5.39 -13.47
C VAL A 194 7.46 -6.87 -13.67
N ALA A 195 8.74 -7.13 -13.81
CA ALA A 195 9.31 -8.45 -14.08
C ALA A 195 10.35 -8.80 -13.02
N LYS A 196 10.60 -10.09 -12.85
CA LYS A 196 11.47 -10.62 -11.78
C LYS A 196 12.82 -9.92 -11.70
N ARG A 197 13.51 -9.75 -12.83
CA ARG A 197 14.84 -9.12 -12.86
C ARG A 197 14.80 -7.70 -12.30
N ASP A 198 13.92 -6.86 -12.84
CA ASP A 198 13.86 -5.44 -12.47
C ASP A 198 13.41 -5.26 -11.02
N LEU A 199 12.53 -6.16 -10.51
CA LEU A 199 12.12 -6.17 -9.11
C LEU A 199 13.26 -6.58 -8.17
N LEU A 200 14.09 -7.55 -8.55
CA LEU A 200 15.27 -7.95 -7.79
C LEU A 200 16.33 -6.82 -7.79
N ASP A 201 16.52 -6.13 -8.90
CA ASP A 201 17.42 -4.99 -9.02
C ASP A 201 16.96 -3.83 -8.13
N ILE A 202 15.68 -3.45 -8.16
CA ILE A 202 15.09 -2.43 -7.28
C ILE A 202 15.24 -2.84 -5.81
N HIS A 203 14.93 -4.08 -5.47
CA HIS A 203 15.10 -4.58 -4.10
C HIS A 203 16.55 -4.50 -3.65
N SER A 204 17.51 -4.87 -4.51
CA SER A 204 18.93 -4.82 -4.18
C SER A 204 19.40 -3.42 -3.80
N LEU A 205 18.92 -2.39 -4.51
CA LEU A 205 19.21 -0.99 -4.22
C LEU A 205 18.60 -0.57 -2.88
N LEU A 206 17.33 -0.94 -2.63
CA LEU A 206 16.59 -0.55 -1.44
C LEU A 206 17.15 -1.15 -0.15
N ILE A 207 17.72 -2.35 -0.22
CA ILE A 207 18.12 -3.09 0.98
C ILE A 207 19.65 -3.12 1.21
N LYS A 208 20.41 -2.50 0.32
CA LYS A 208 21.87 -2.47 0.37
C LYS A 208 22.40 -2.00 1.72
N GLY A 209 23.14 -2.87 2.41
CA GLY A 209 23.73 -2.60 3.72
C GLY A 209 22.73 -2.48 4.88
N LEU A 210 21.48 -2.95 4.69
CA LEU A 210 20.45 -3.03 5.74
C LEU A 210 20.25 -4.46 6.27
N LEU A 211 20.64 -5.48 5.50
CA LEU A 211 20.59 -6.88 5.93
C LEU A 211 21.96 -7.36 6.40
N GLY A 212 21.93 -8.20 7.44
CA GLY A 212 23.16 -8.87 7.92
C GLY A 212 23.65 -9.96 6.99
N ASP A 213 22.77 -10.55 6.17
CA ASP A 213 23.09 -11.55 5.15
C ASP A 213 23.14 -10.91 3.76
N PRO A 214 24.34 -10.75 3.16
CA PRO A 214 24.47 -10.19 1.81
C PRO A 214 23.80 -11.03 0.72
N SER A 215 23.60 -12.33 0.92
CA SER A 215 22.98 -13.24 -0.06
C SER A 215 21.47 -12.99 -0.22
N ALA A 216 20.85 -12.35 0.77
CA ALA A 216 19.42 -11.96 0.71
C ALA A 216 19.17 -10.66 -0.08
N VAL A 217 20.24 -9.93 -0.44
CA VAL A 217 20.14 -8.69 -1.22
C VAL A 217 19.84 -8.99 -2.68
N GLY A 218 18.70 -8.52 -3.18
CA GLY A 218 18.27 -8.81 -4.55
C GLY A 218 17.86 -10.27 -4.79
N ALA A 219 17.47 -10.99 -3.73
CA ALA A 219 17.12 -12.40 -3.80
C ALA A 219 15.75 -12.67 -3.13
N LEU A 220 15.04 -13.70 -3.62
CA LEU A 220 13.85 -14.20 -2.94
C LEU A 220 14.25 -14.82 -1.60
N ARG A 221 13.44 -14.60 -0.58
CA ARG A 221 13.73 -15.13 0.76
C ARG A 221 13.66 -16.64 0.84
N SER A 222 14.50 -17.18 1.67
CA SER A 222 14.46 -18.58 2.12
C SER A 222 13.97 -18.72 3.56
N VAL A 223 13.64 -17.61 4.21
CA VAL A 223 13.22 -17.56 5.62
C VAL A 223 11.75 -17.15 5.74
N VAL A 224 11.14 -17.54 6.85
CA VAL A 224 9.78 -17.12 7.19
C VAL A 224 9.81 -15.67 7.67
N VAL A 225 8.91 -14.85 7.13
CA VAL A 225 8.71 -13.47 7.57
C VAL A 225 7.36 -13.32 8.27
N LYS A 226 7.29 -12.38 9.19
CA LYS A 226 6.09 -12.07 9.97
C LYS A 226 5.91 -10.55 10.03
N PHE A 227 4.70 -10.14 10.33
CA PHE A 227 4.35 -8.75 10.56
C PHE A 227 4.13 -8.48 12.05
N ASP A 228 4.57 -7.35 12.53
CA ASP A 228 4.30 -6.91 13.90
C ASP A 228 2.86 -6.40 14.06
N ASP A 229 2.31 -5.83 12.98
CA ASP A 229 0.99 -5.19 12.93
C ASP A 229 -0.11 -6.06 12.29
N SER A 230 0.21 -7.28 11.85
CA SER A 230 -0.74 -8.19 11.21
C SER A 230 -0.63 -9.64 11.72
N LYS A 231 -1.73 -10.36 11.60
CA LYS A 231 -1.82 -11.82 11.80
C LYS A 231 -1.77 -12.60 10.49
N TYR A 232 -1.48 -11.94 9.39
CA TYR A 232 -1.28 -12.56 8.10
C TYR A 232 0.05 -13.34 8.08
N LEU A 233 -0.01 -14.54 7.57
CA LEU A 233 1.14 -15.43 7.35
C LEU A 233 1.34 -15.61 5.85
N PRO A 234 2.37 -14.96 5.26
CA PRO A 234 2.69 -15.10 3.85
C PRO A 234 3.20 -16.52 3.52
N PRO A 235 3.35 -16.89 2.23
CA PRO A 235 3.89 -18.19 1.83
C PRO A 235 5.17 -18.51 2.59
N ASP A 236 5.28 -19.67 3.22
CA ASP A 236 6.39 -20.06 4.09
C ASP A 236 7.38 -21.03 3.43
N ASN A 237 6.98 -21.69 2.34
CA ASN A 237 7.84 -22.58 1.56
C ASN A 237 8.59 -21.80 0.46
N PRO A 238 9.94 -21.78 0.44
CA PRO A 238 10.71 -21.03 -0.57
C PRO A 238 10.48 -21.48 -2.01
N HIS A 239 10.26 -22.78 -2.25
CA HIS A 239 9.99 -23.29 -3.61
C HIS A 239 8.61 -22.81 -4.10
N GLN A 240 7.61 -22.93 -3.26
CA GLN A 240 6.26 -22.41 -3.54
C GLN A 240 6.28 -20.89 -3.73
N LEU A 241 7.01 -20.17 -2.89
CA LEU A 241 7.15 -18.71 -3.02
C LEU A 241 7.75 -18.32 -4.36
N LYS A 242 8.74 -19.07 -4.86
CA LYS A 242 9.34 -18.82 -6.17
C LYS A 242 8.33 -19.02 -7.29
N GLU A 243 7.55 -20.10 -7.26
CA GLU A 243 6.49 -20.37 -8.26
C GLU A 243 5.41 -19.29 -8.25
N ILE A 244 4.94 -18.89 -7.06
CA ILE A 244 3.95 -17.83 -6.89
C ILE A 244 4.51 -16.48 -7.38
N PHE A 245 5.77 -16.19 -7.12
CA PHE A 245 6.40 -14.94 -7.57
C PHE A 245 6.61 -14.92 -9.08
N ASP A 246 6.96 -16.05 -9.68
CA ASP A 246 7.05 -16.18 -11.14
C ASP A 246 5.64 -16.00 -11.79
N GLU A 247 4.58 -16.62 -11.25
CA GLU A 247 3.18 -16.39 -11.67
C GLU A 247 2.77 -14.92 -11.55
N PHE A 248 3.11 -14.28 -10.43
CA PHE A 248 2.86 -12.84 -10.24
C PHE A 248 3.52 -11.99 -11.33
N CYS A 249 4.79 -12.23 -11.63
CA CYS A 249 5.52 -11.51 -12.66
C CYS A 249 4.91 -11.72 -14.07
N GLU A 250 4.53 -12.95 -14.42
CA GLU A 250 3.87 -13.27 -15.68
C GLU A 250 2.54 -12.52 -15.83
N LYS A 251 1.71 -12.55 -14.80
CA LYS A 251 0.43 -11.82 -14.80
C LYS A 251 0.65 -10.31 -14.87
N ALA A 252 1.58 -9.78 -14.07
CA ALA A 252 1.90 -8.35 -14.08
C ALA A 252 2.35 -7.87 -15.46
N ALA A 253 3.20 -8.62 -16.14
CA ALA A 253 3.68 -8.28 -17.49
C ALA A 253 2.57 -8.25 -18.56
N THR A 254 1.45 -8.96 -18.31
CA THR A 254 0.34 -9.07 -19.25
C THR A 254 -0.72 -7.98 -19.08
N ILE A 255 -0.76 -7.29 -17.94
CA ILE A 255 -1.75 -6.23 -17.65
C ILE A 255 -1.50 -5.04 -18.60
N ALA A 256 -2.48 -4.72 -19.42
CA ALA A 256 -2.38 -3.66 -20.43
C ALA A 256 -2.63 -2.25 -19.85
N ASN A 257 -3.57 -2.13 -18.89
CA ASN A 257 -3.86 -0.84 -18.27
C ASN A 257 -2.77 -0.48 -17.24
N PRO A 258 -2.05 0.65 -17.39
CA PRO A 258 -0.91 1.00 -16.53
C PRO A 258 -1.31 1.29 -15.09
N TYR A 259 -2.52 1.75 -14.82
CA TYR A 259 -3.02 2.01 -13.47
C TYR A 259 -3.35 0.73 -12.74
N GLU A 260 -4.01 -0.20 -13.43
CA GLU A 260 -4.28 -1.54 -12.92
C GLU A 260 -2.96 -2.27 -12.65
N GLN A 261 -1.99 -2.20 -13.59
CA GLN A 261 -0.67 -2.79 -13.42
C GLN A 261 0.09 -2.20 -12.23
N ALA A 262 0.01 -0.88 -12.03
CA ALA A 262 0.60 -0.19 -10.88
C ALA A 262 -0.03 -0.65 -9.56
N PHE A 263 -1.36 -0.68 -9.49
CA PHE A 263 -2.07 -1.12 -8.30
C PHE A 263 -1.84 -2.60 -8.00
N PHE A 264 -1.86 -3.46 -9.03
CA PHE A 264 -1.55 -4.88 -8.93
C PHE A 264 -0.14 -5.11 -8.37
N ALA A 265 0.87 -4.42 -8.91
CA ALA A 265 2.25 -4.52 -8.41
C ALA A 265 2.35 -4.09 -6.94
N MET A 266 1.72 -2.96 -6.56
CA MET A 266 1.74 -2.45 -5.20
C MET A 266 1.15 -3.45 -4.19
N ILE A 267 -0.02 -4.00 -4.49
CA ILE A 267 -0.74 -4.83 -3.55
C ILE A 267 -0.14 -6.24 -3.45
N PHE A 268 0.22 -6.87 -4.58
CA PHE A 268 0.71 -8.25 -4.57
C PHE A 268 2.16 -8.38 -4.11
N ILE A 269 3.07 -7.46 -4.43
CA ILE A 269 4.43 -7.50 -3.85
C ILE A 269 4.34 -7.40 -2.32
N SER A 270 3.48 -6.50 -1.82
CA SER A 270 3.24 -6.34 -0.39
C SER A 270 2.56 -7.57 0.23
N TYR A 271 1.71 -8.27 -0.48
CA TYR A 271 1.01 -9.47 -0.01
C TYR A 271 1.91 -10.71 0.00
N LEU A 272 2.61 -10.95 -1.09
CA LEU A 272 3.48 -12.13 -1.25
C LEU A 272 4.69 -12.08 -0.32
N GLN A 273 5.15 -10.88 0.06
CA GLN A 273 6.37 -10.71 0.84
C GLN A 273 7.55 -11.52 0.27
N PRO A 274 7.91 -11.32 -1.01
CA PRO A 274 8.90 -12.18 -1.67
C PRO A 274 10.30 -12.05 -1.09
N PHE A 275 10.60 -10.99 -0.35
CA PHE A 275 11.92 -10.67 0.19
C PHE A 275 11.99 -10.81 1.71
N GLN A 276 13.19 -10.95 2.24
CA GLN A 276 13.42 -11.03 3.68
C GLN A 276 13.02 -9.73 4.41
N ASP A 277 13.29 -8.57 3.78
CA ASP A 277 12.87 -7.24 4.19
C ASP A 277 12.67 -6.35 2.95
N GLY A 278 12.16 -5.12 3.11
CA GLY A 278 12.01 -4.16 2.02
C GLY A 278 10.83 -4.39 1.09
N ASN A 279 9.94 -5.32 1.38
CA ASN A 279 8.81 -5.66 0.52
C ASN A 279 7.88 -4.47 0.25
N LYS A 280 7.48 -3.72 1.28
CA LYS A 280 6.65 -2.51 1.13
C LYS A 280 7.39 -1.41 0.36
N ARG A 281 8.70 -1.25 0.61
CA ARG A 281 9.56 -0.29 -0.12
C ARG A 281 9.65 -0.64 -1.60
N THR A 282 9.92 -1.91 -1.91
CA THR A 282 9.95 -2.40 -3.29
C THR A 282 8.61 -2.21 -3.99
N SER A 283 7.48 -2.51 -3.33
CA SER A 283 6.15 -2.34 -3.91
C SER A 283 5.85 -0.88 -4.26
N ARG A 284 6.22 0.08 -3.41
CA ARG A 284 6.02 1.52 -3.64
C ARG A 284 6.83 2.06 -4.82
N ILE A 285 8.00 1.50 -5.08
CA ILE A 285 8.80 1.90 -6.24
C ILE A 285 8.35 1.16 -7.49
N ALA A 286 8.16 -0.15 -7.41
CA ALA A 286 7.78 -0.99 -8.54
C ALA A 286 6.44 -0.57 -9.18
N MET A 287 5.47 -0.11 -8.38
CA MET A 287 4.21 0.39 -8.90
C MET A 287 4.34 1.62 -9.82
N ASN A 288 5.43 2.38 -9.69
CA ASN A 288 5.70 3.50 -10.56
C ASN A 288 6.29 3.09 -11.91
N ILE A 289 6.74 1.84 -12.10
CA ILE A 289 7.28 1.36 -13.38
C ILE A 289 6.30 1.59 -14.52
N PRO A 290 5.04 1.09 -14.47
CA PRO A 290 4.08 1.31 -15.57
C PRO A 290 3.73 2.79 -15.76
N LEU A 291 3.65 3.58 -14.68
CA LEU A 291 3.34 5.01 -14.78
C LEU A 291 4.45 5.76 -15.51
N VAL A 292 5.72 5.57 -15.14
CA VAL A 292 6.87 6.20 -15.78
C VAL A 292 7.05 5.69 -17.21
N LYS A 293 6.88 4.40 -17.45
CA LYS A 293 6.97 3.79 -18.78
C LYS A 293 5.98 4.40 -19.77
N HIS A 294 4.76 4.67 -19.33
CA HIS A 294 3.71 5.29 -20.14
C HIS A 294 3.70 6.83 -20.08
N ALA A 295 4.71 7.43 -19.43
CA ALA A 295 4.82 8.87 -19.21
C ALA A 295 3.55 9.49 -18.59
N LEU A 296 2.98 8.77 -17.65
CA LEU A 296 1.90 9.25 -16.81
C LEU A 296 2.47 9.98 -15.57
N ALA A 297 1.61 10.71 -14.87
CA ALA A 297 1.98 11.29 -13.59
C ALA A 297 2.45 10.18 -12.65
N PRO A 298 3.63 10.28 -12.04
CA PRO A 298 4.10 9.28 -11.10
C PRO A 298 3.37 9.41 -9.75
N PHE A 299 3.38 8.34 -8.95
CA PHE A 299 2.77 8.30 -7.64
C PHE A 299 3.82 8.54 -6.55
N SER A 300 3.73 9.67 -5.85
CA SER A 300 4.75 10.09 -4.87
C SER A 300 4.54 9.58 -3.45
N PHE A 301 3.37 9.03 -3.12
CA PHE A 301 2.94 8.71 -1.76
C PHE A 301 2.78 9.89 -0.80
N SER A 302 3.10 11.12 -1.21
CA SER A 302 2.96 12.32 -0.36
C SER A 302 1.50 12.65 -0.01
N ASP A 303 0.57 12.21 -0.84
CA ASP A 303 -0.85 12.52 -0.71
C ASP A 303 -1.69 11.37 -0.10
N ILE A 304 -1.08 10.22 0.12
CA ILE A 304 -1.73 9.12 0.82
C ILE A 304 -1.51 9.24 2.32
N ARG A 305 -2.57 9.14 3.10
CA ARG A 305 -2.41 9.09 4.55
C ARG A 305 -1.82 7.73 4.93
N GLY A 306 -0.70 7.71 5.67
CA GLY A 306 -0.04 6.48 6.09
C GLY A 306 -0.98 5.48 6.76
N ARG A 307 -1.92 5.99 7.58
CA ARG A 307 -2.95 5.15 8.22
C ARG A 307 -3.88 4.49 7.20
N ASP A 308 -4.31 5.19 6.15
CA ASP A 308 -5.24 4.65 5.17
C ASP A 308 -4.52 3.63 4.27
N TYR A 309 -3.26 3.88 3.93
CA TYR A 309 -2.39 2.93 3.23
C TYR A 309 -2.19 1.64 4.04
N THR A 310 -1.77 1.76 5.30
CA THR A 310 -1.56 0.59 6.19
C THR A 310 -2.86 -0.17 6.39
N PHE A 311 -3.97 0.52 6.65
CA PHE A 311 -5.28 -0.11 6.81
C PHE A 311 -5.71 -0.85 5.55
N GLY A 312 -5.54 -0.25 4.37
CA GLY A 312 -5.86 -0.89 3.09
C GLY A 312 -5.05 -2.16 2.83
N LEU A 313 -3.75 -2.15 3.16
CA LEU A 313 -2.90 -3.34 3.10
C LEU A 313 -3.37 -4.43 4.08
N LEU A 314 -3.66 -4.07 5.33
CA LEU A 314 -4.16 -5.02 6.33
C LEU A 314 -5.51 -5.63 5.91
N ALA A 315 -6.41 -4.83 5.34
CA ALA A 315 -7.68 -5.29 4.82
C ALA A 315 -7.51 -6.35 3.71
N PHE A 316 -6.53 -6.15 2.85
CA PHE A 316 -6.19 -7.14 1.82
C PHE A 316 -5.51 -8.37 2.42
N TYR A 317 -4.52 -8.20 3.29
CA TYR A 317 -3.78 -9.30 3.89
C TYR A 317 -4.67 -10.25 4.68
N GLU A 318 -5.54 -9.69 5.53
CA GLU A 318 -6.31 -10.48 6.48
C GLU A 318 -7.72 -10.83 5.98
N ARG A 319 -8.24 -10.17 4.94
CA ARG A 319 -9.61 -10.36 4.45
C ARG A 319 -9.75 -10.43 2.93
N GLY A 320 -8.68 -10.27 2.16
CA GLY A 320 -8.72 -10.23 0.70
C GLY A 320 -9.44 -9.00 0.13
N LYS A 321 -9.76 -8.00 0.96
CA LYS A 321 -10.48 -6.79 0.54
C LYS A 321 -9.52 -5.70 0.06
N HIS A 322 -9.46 -5.50 -1.23
CA HIS A 322 -8.60 -4.49 -1.86
C HIS A 322 -9.25 -3.10 -1.99
N SER A 323 -10.58 -3.00 -1.85
CA SER A 323 -11.35 -1.78 -2.12
C SER A 323 -10.86 -0.56 -1.32
N PHE A 324 -10.54 -0.72 -0.04
CA PHE A 324 -10.02 0.38 0.79
C PHE A 324 -8.70 0.95 0.28
N LEU A 325 -7.82 0.07 -0.19
CA LEU A 325 -6.54 0.48 -0.76
C LEU A 325 -6.75 1.10 -2.15
N ALA A 326 -7.68 0.57 -2.94
CA ALA A 326 -8.05 1.11 -4.24
C ALA A 326 -8.62 2.54 -4.13
N ASP A 327 -9.50 2.80 -3.16
CA ASP A 327 -10.02 4.13 -2.89
C ASP A 327 -8.92 5.11 -2.46
N ALA A 328 -8.05 4.68 -1.53
CA ALA A 328 -6.94 5.49 -1.06
C ALA A 328 -5.92 5.78 -2.18
N PHE A 329 -5.62 4.78 -3.01
CA PHE A 329 -4.76 4.90 -4.18
C PHE A 329 -5.31 5.89 -5.20
N THR A 330 -6.58 5.74 -5.58
CA THR A 330 -7.22 6.61 -6.57
C THR A 330 -7.23 8.07 -6.10
N ALA A 331 -7.67 8.31 -4.87
CA ALA A 331 -7.73 9.67 -4.30
C ALA A 331 -6.33 10.31 -4.17
N ALA A 332 -5.32 9.53 -3.80
CA ALA A 332 -3.94 10.02 -3.69
C ALA A 332 -3.30 10.25 -5.06
N TYR A 333 -3.58 9.38 -6.04
CA TYR A 333 -3.06 9.55 -7.41
C TYR A 333 -3.58 10.82 -8.05
N GLN A 334 -4.88 11.11 -7.93
CA GLN A 334 -5.47 12.35 -8.45
C GLN A 334 -4.76 13.60 -7.90
N LYS A 335 -4.42 13.61 -6.63
CA LYS A 335 -3.66 14.71 -6.00
C LYS A 335 -2.22 14.77 -6.49
N SER A 336 -1.53 13.62 -6.59
CA SER A 336 -0.17 13.56 -7.15
C SER A 336 -0.15 14.09 -8.58
N ALA A 337 -1.10 13.66 -9.41
CA ALA A 337 -1.21 14.10 -10.80
C ALA A 337 -1.45 15.62 -10.91
N ALA A 338 -2.37 16.17 -10.12
CA ALA A 338 -2.65 17.61 -10.09
C ALA A 338 -1.41 18.42 -9.69
N ARG A 339 -0.65 17.96 -8.69
CA ARG A 339 0.60 18.63 -8.26
C ARG A 339 1.65 18.66 -9.35
N TYR A 340 1.82 17.57 -10.10
CA TYR A 340 2.77 17.55 -11.23
C TYR A 340 2.28 18.38 -12.42
N ASP A 341 0.96 18.51 -12.61
CA ASP A 341 0.39 19.42 -13.61
C ASP A 341 0.67 20.89 -13.27
N ASP A 342 0.44 21.26 -12.01
CA ASP A 342 0.78 22.59 -11.51
C ASP A 342 2.27 22.90 -11.68
N LEU A 343 3.16 21.94 -11.36
CA LEU A 343 4.60 22.08 -11.55
C LEU A 343 4.95 22.37 -13.02
N VAL A 344 4.37 21.59 -13.93
CA VAL A 344 4.60 21.76 -15.38
C VAL A 344 4.05 23.08 -15.89
N SER A 345 2.87 23.48 -15.44
CA SER A 345 2.23 24.75 -15.82
C SER A 345 3.08 25.96 -15.39
N HIS A 346 3.55 25.98 -14.13
CA HIS A 346 4.43 27.04 -13.63
C HIS A 346 5.75 27.16 -14.41
N ILE A 347 6.31 26.04 -14.85
CA ILE A 347 7.54 26.04 -15.66
C ILE A 347 7.28 26.60 -17.06
N ASN A 348 6.13 26.28 -17.67
CA ASN A 348 5.76 26.78 -19.01
C ASN A 348 5.46 28.29 -19.01
N ASP A 349 4.88 28.81 -17.90
CA ASP A 349 4.54 30.23 -17.75
C ASP A 349 5.75 31.13 -17.44
N GLY A 350 6.98 30.59 -17.51
CA GLY A 350 8.20 31.36 -17.29
C GLY A 350 8.53 31.65 -15.83
N GLY A 351 7.89 30.96 -14.92
CA GLY A 351 8.23 31.02 -13.48
C GLY A 351 9.65 30.50 -13.25
N LEU A 352 10.57 31.41 -12.95
CA LEU A 352 11.94 31.13 -12.55
C LEU A 352 11.97 30.32 -11.25
N LEU A 353 11.87 28.99 -11.35
CA LEU A 353 12.45 28.13 -10.31
C LEU A 353 13.96 28.18 -10.54
N GLY A 354 14.66 28.70 -9.53
CA GLY A 354 16.09 28.99 -9.58
C GLY A 354 16.90 27.89 -10.27
N THR A 355 17.81 28.33 -11.09
CA THR A 355 18.84 27.55 -11.77
C THR A 355 19.40 26.48 -10.84
N ILE A 356 19.02 25.23 -11.07
CA ILE A 356 19.81 24.10 -10.58
C ILE A 356 21.06 24.11 -11.46
N SER A 357 22.14 24.70 -10.93
CA SER A 357 23.46 24.61 -11.54
C SER A 357 23.87 23.17 -11.63
N THR A 358 24.30 22.79 -12.80
CA THR A 358 24.91 21.51 -13.18
C THR A 358 25.98 21.01 -12.22
#